data_ee235b843159a98a0665c1c562e40c33
#
_entry.id   ee235b843159a98a0665c1c562e40c33
#
_cell.length_a   1.000
_cell.length_b   1.000
_cell.length_c   1.000
_cell.angle_alpha   90.00
_cell.angle_beta   90.00
_cell.angle_gamma   90.00
#
_symmetry.space_group_name_H-M   'P 1'
#
loop_
_entity.id
_entity.type
_entity.pdbx_description
1 polymer ?
#
loop_
_entity_poly.entity_id
_entity_poly.type
_entity_poly.pdbx_seq_one_letter_code
_entity_poly.pdbx_strand_id
1 'polypeptide(L)'
;MQKKQIKNRLVSFVLVLAVCVGVSVAPAAAQGGYNDLEAITGHVSLTIPQGLTVSRPSGQITTTDAAYFIAGTSDPGLPLTLNGQEVEQRGVRGSFGVYVALDAGTNRFVLEQGSAREEVIIVRGNASVEAATTTVISRMAPAYDCATFSGETITLSCVAPSGASVTASIGNRQVTLEQSAATAKAGVPATFTAKLTAGEVSGTKDLGQVVYTLNGQTDFESEGRVYITGSGSRLAVQVKNDATVVYSDAQRSRFIDTAKLGGIDTVKDINGDLYELSTGGWVPREAMQPLTEEVPLRLSVEQALFGATDDGNGEVYSFPGSARPMVRSYQDSEKLFVRLCNTTMSSDAVSELKAAVSNSRVFGGVAVSQKDGYADLTFQLSGNRTLWGYDITYGREGGINVFAKYKPSLQQGSRPLAGITIAVDAGHGGSDPGAVGVPGTKAAMEKDINLATAIAVQKRLESLGATVLMTRAEDENPPINDRMQGTVDADLFISLHCNSISYDRDTNKAGGTEVYYYEDQSQRLAQILAANVADYTGRTNRGAKFSAFRVTLNTYAPAVLVEMGFLTNPAEYDSMTSRSGIFRTANAVGDGVLAVFR
;
A
#
# COMPACT_ATOMS: atom_id res chain seq x y z
N MET A 1 -39.61 29.71 -12.13
CA MET A 1 -39.41 28.57 -13.05
C MET A 1 -37.93 28.16 -13.18
N GLN A 2 -36.96 28.94 -12.73
CA GLN A 2 -35.52 28.62 -12.81
C GLN A 2 -35.02 27.65 -11.71
N LYS A 3 -35.65 27.58 -10.54
CA LYS A 3 -35.23 26.66 -9.46
C LYS A 3 -35.49 25.17 -9.71
N LYS A 4 -36.36 24.82 -10.69
CA LYS A 4 -36.65 23.41 -11.00
C LYS A 4 -35.71 22.81 -12.06
N GLN A 5 -35.00 23.62 -12.84
CA GLN A 5 -34.05 23.13 -13.84
C GLN A 5 -32.66 22.84 -13.24
N ILE A 6 -32.30 23.49 -12.13
CA ILE A 6 -31.02 23.28 -11.45
C ILE A 6 -31.01 21.94 -10.69
N LYS A 7 -32.15 21.53 -10.11
CA LYS A 7 -32.27 20.23 -9.43
C LYS A 7 -32.06 19.03 -10.37
N ASN A 8 -32.47 19.13 -11.63
CA ASN A 8 -32.35 18.02 -12.57
C ASN A 8 -30.95 17.89 -13.25
N ARG A 9 -30.05 18.85 -13.06
CA ARG A 9 -28.68 18.75 -13.57
C ARG A 9 -27.66 18.23 -12.54
N LEU A 10 -27.94 18.34 -11.25
CA LEU A 10 -27.11 17.76 -10.18
C LEU A 10 -27.32 16.26 -9.99
N VAL A 11 -28.51 15.74 -10.28
CA VAL A 11 -28.83 14.30 -10.13
C VAL A 11 -28.11 13.40 -11.15
N SER A 12 -27.57 13.95 -12.24
CA SER A 12 -26.91 13.14 -13.27
C SER A 12 -25.40 12.92 -13.04
N PHE A 13 -24.81 13.41 -11.96
CA PHE A 13 -23.35 13.41 -11.79
C PHE A 13 -22.79 12.33 -10.86
N VAL A 14 -23.64 11.60 -10.14
CA VAL A 14 -23.18 10.57 -9.18
C VAL A 14 -23.44 9.12 -9.65
N LEU A 15 -24.09 8.92 -10.81
CA LEU A 15 -24.56 7.58 -11.21
C LEU A 15 -23.79 6.96 -12.40
N VAL A 16 -22.45 7.02 -12.43
CA VAL A 16 -21.66 6.18 -13.38
C VAL A 16 -20.34 5.73 -12.72
N LEU A 17 -20.43 4.90 -11.70
CA LEU A 17 -19.33 4.02 -11.30
C LEU A 17 -19.85 2.71 -10.69
N ALA A 18 -20.95 2.19 -11.21
CA ALA A 18 -21.46 0.86 -10.88
C ALA A 18 -21.79 0.09 -12.16
N VAL A 19 -20.78 -0.24 -12.92
CA VAL A 19 -20.83 -1.37 -13.85
C VAL A 19 -19.48 -2.06 -13.77
N CYS A 20 -19.38 -3.05 -12.90
CA CYS A 20 -18.64 -4.25 -13.19
C CYS A 20 -18.96 -5.32 -12.15
N VAL A 21 -19.50 -6.41 -12.68
CA VAL A 21 -19.59 -7.76 -12.12
C VAL A 21 -20.43 -7.89 -10.85
N GLY A 22 -21.70 -8.15 -11.05
CA GLY A 22 -22.57 -8.73 -10.05
C GLY A 22 -22.07 -10.12 -9.65
N VAL A 23 -21.41 -10.21 -8.53
CA VAL A 23 -21.43 -11.40 -7.69
C VAL A 23 -22.54 -11.17 -6.68
N SER A 24 -23.68 -11.78 -6.92
CA SER A 24 -24.76 -11.83 -5.96
C SER A 24 -24.30 -12.70 -4.77
N VAL A 25 -23.76 -12.06 -3.74
CA VAL A 25 -23.64 -12.71 -2.44
C VAL A 25 -25.01 -12.64 -1.79
N ALA A 26 -25.72 -13.76 -1.83
CA ALA A 26 -26.92 -13.94 -1.04
C ALA A 26 -26.56 -13.72 0.44
N PRO A 27 -27.39 -13.01 1.24
CA PRO A 27 -27.14 -12.87 2.66
C PRO A 27 -27.29 -14.27 3.30
N ALA A 28 -26.18 -14.91 3.62
CA ALA A 28 -26.18 -16.07 4.49
C ALA A 28 -26.67 -15.62 5.86
N ALA A 29 -27.79 -16.18 6.29
CA ALA A 29 -28.41 -15.92 7.58
C ALA A 29 -27.39 -16.18 8.69
N ALA A 30 -26.95 -15.12 9.35
CA ALA A 30 -26.07 -15.16 10.51
C ALA A 30 -26.80 -15.77 11.70
N GLN A 31 -26.62 -17.07 11.92
CA GLN A 31 -26.83 -17.76 13.21
C GLN A 31 -25.70 -18.78 13.45
N GLY A 32 -24.46 -18.28 13.54
CA GLY A 32 -23.35 -18.96 14.15
C GLY A 32 -22.73 -17.96 15.12
N GLY A 33 -22.69 -18.28 16.41
CA GLY A 33 -22.20 -17.35 17.41
C GLY A 33 -20.74 -16.96 17.14
N TYR A 34 -20.39 -15.72 17.45
CA TYR A 34 -19.04 -15.12 17.44
C TYR A 34 -17.92 -16.03 18.03
N ASN A 35 -18.29 -17.09 18.72
CA ASN A 35 -17.38 -18.03 19.40
C ASN A 35 -16.93 -19.23 18.55
N ASP A 36 -17.37 -19.36 17.31
CA ASP A 36 -17.02 -20.49 16.46
C ASP A 36 -15.84 -20.16 15.53
N LEU A 37 -14.61 -20.44 16.01
CA LEU A 37 -13.40 -20.21 15.25
C LEU A 37 -13.28 -21.11 14.00
N GLU A 38 -13.83 -22.33 14.04
CA GLU A 38 -13.84 -23.23 12.88
C GLU A 38 -14.70 -22.66 11.75
N ALA A 39 -15.83 -22.02 12.07
CA ALA A 39 -16.63 -21.28 11.11
C ALA A 39 -15.95 -20.00 10.61
N ILE A 40 -15.08 -19.39 11.45
CA ILE A 40 -14.35 -18.16 11.13
C ILE A 40 -13.08 -18.46 10.34
N THR A 41 -12.36 -19.53 10.67
CA THR A 41 -11.07 -19.87 10.05
C THR A 41 -11.12 -21.07 9.11
N GLY A 42 -12.31 -21.56 8.76
CA GLY A 42 -12.49 -22.78 7.96
C GLY A 42 -11.77 -22.78 6.58
N HIS A 43 -11.20 -21.65 6.20
CA HIS A 43 -10.40 -21.48 4.98
C HIS A 43 -8.92 -21.18 5.24
N VAL A 44 -8.49 -20.99 6.51
CA VAL A 44 -7.11 -20.62 6.85
C VAL A 44 -6.51 -21.62 7.83
N SER A 45 -5.49 -22.35 7.38
CA SER A 45 -4.77 -23.27 8.25
C SER A 45 -3.74 -22.53 9.10
N LEU A 46 -3.98 -22.45 10.41
CA LEU A 46 -3.03 -21.92 11.41
C LEU A 46 -2.31 -23.06 12.15
N THR A 47 -2.07 -24.17 11.47
CA THR A 47 -1.37 -25.31 12.05
C THR A 47 0.11 -25.01 12.30
N ILE A 48 0.63 -25.50 13.43
CA ILE A 48 2.06 -25.54 13.72
C ILE A 48 2.47 -27.02 13.67
N PRO A 49 3.57 -27.39 13.00
CA PRO A 49 4.08 -28.76 13.03
C PRO A 49 4.27 -29.24 14.46
N GLN A 50 3.84 -30.46 14.75
CA GLN A 50 3.95 -31.04 16.08
C GLN A 50 5.27 -31.76 16.27
N GLY A 51 5.79 -31.75 17.50
CA GLY A 51 7.06 -32.41 17.86
C GLY A 51 8.29 -31.57 17.49
N LEU A 52 9.47 -32.17 17.71
CA LEU A 52 10.74 -31.51 17.44
C LEU A 52 11.03 -31.50 15.95
N THR A 53 11.09 -30.28 15.40
CA THR A 53 11.54 -30.04 14.00
C THR A 53 12.40 -28.78 13.95
N VAL A 54 13.35 -28.75 13.03
CA VAL A 54 14.15 -27.56 12.73
C VAL A 54 13.70 -27.00 11.39
N SER A 55 13.21 -25.77 11.40
CA SER A 55 12.79 -25.05 10.20
C SER A 55 13.89 -24.14 9.66
N ARG A 56 14.81 -23.73 10.54
CA ARG A 56 15.93 -22.84 10.23
C ARG A 56 17.19 -23.29 11.00
N PRO A 57 18.25 -23.68 10.28
CA PRO A 57 18.32 -23.85 8.82
C PRO A 57 17.54 -25.08 8.33
N SER A 58 17.12 -25.07 7.07
CA SER A 58 16.52 -26.22 6.42
C SER A 58 17.61 -27.17 5.88
N GLY A 59 18.37 -27.81 6.78
CA GLY A 59 19.51 -28.67 6.45
C GLY A 59 20.86 -28.01 6.74
N GLN A 60 21.96 -28.63 6.27
CA GLN A 60 23.30 -28.06 6.44
C GLN A 60 23.47 -26.80 5.58
N ILE A 61 24.03 -25.76 6.15
CA ILE A 61 24.30 -24.50 5.45
C ILE A 61 25.74 -24.03 5.66
N THR A 62 26.19 -23.12 4.78
CA THR A 62 27.42 -22.36 4.92
C THR A 62 27.07 -20.86 4.98
N THR A 63 27.65 -20.14 5.95
CA THR A 63 27.46 -18.68 6.13
C THR A 63 28.76 -18.01 6.52
N THR A 64 28.91 -16.73 6.23
CA THR A 64 30.01 -15.90 6.72
C THR A 64 29.70 -15.27 8.08
N ASP A 65 28.46 -15.35 8.54
CA ASP A 65 27.98 -14.72 9.75
C ASP A 65 28.67 -15.29 11.02
N ALA A 66 28.88 -14.45 12.00
CA ALA A 66 29.47 -14.85 13.29
C ALA A 66 28.45 -15.46 14.26
N ALA A 67 27.15 -15.43 13.92
CA ALA A 67 26.08 -16.00 14.71
C ALA A 67 24.91 -16.40 13.81
N TYR A 68 24.01 -17.25 14.33
CA TYR A 68 22.87 -17.74 13.57
C TYR A 68 21.67 -17.95 14.47
N PHE A 69 20.46 -17.73 13.97
CA PHE A 69 19.22 -17.99 14.68
C PHE A 69 18.66 -19.36 14.26
N ILE A 70 18.81 -20.36 15.13
CA ILE A 70 18.23 -21.70 14.94
C ILE A 70 16.78 -21.64 15.41
N ALA A 71 15.84 -22.09 14.56
CA ALA A 71 14.42 -22.01 14.86
C ALA A 71 13.66 -23.28 14.43
N GLY A 72 12.51 -23.49 15.05
CA GLY A 72 11.69 -24.67 14.76
C GLY A 72 10.48 -24.80 15.67
N THR A 73 9.97 -26.03 15.75
CA THR A 73 8.89 -26.42 16.65
C THR A 73 9.31 -27.55 17.59
N SER A 74 8.62 -27.67 18.70
CA SER A 74 8.85 -28.66 19.75
C SER A 74 7.51 -29.01 20.41
N ASP A 75 7.45 -30.11 21.16
CA ASP A 75 6.30 -30.39 22.01
C ASP A 75 6.32 -29.43 23.22
N PRO A 76 5.31 -28.57 23.41
CA PRO A 76 5.30 -27.63 24.53
C PRO A 76 5.24 -28.30 25.90
N GLY A 77 4.80 -29.56 25.98
CA GLY A 77 4.70 -30.34 27.24
C GLY A 77 6.00 -30.97 27.69
N LEU A 78 7.07 -30.96 26.87
CA LEU A 78 8.35 -31.59 27.17
C LEU A 78 9.48 -30.55 27.21
N PRO A 79 10.48 -30.70 28.08
CA PRO A 79 11.69 -29.88 28.05
C PRO A 79 12.41 -30.02 26.70
N LEU A 80 12.94 -28.91 26.18
CA LEU A 80 13.79 -28.87 25.01
C LEU A 80 15.18 -28.43 25.41
N THR A 81 16.21 -29.13 24.95
CA THR A 81 17.60 -28.72 25.18
C THR A 81 18.35 -28.49 23.90
N LEU A 82 19.31 -27.56 23.92
CA LEU A 82 20.32 -27.33 22.85
C LEU A 82 21.70 -27.60 23.46
N ASN A 83 22.41 -28.62 22.97
CA ASN A 83 23.69 -29.07 23.51
C ASN A 83 23.61 -29.33 25.04
N GLY A 84 22.49 -29.89 25.52
CA GLY A 84 22.24 -30.19 26.93
C GLY A 84 21.81 -28.98 27.78
N GLN A 85 21.73 -27.79 27.25
CA GLN A 85 21.20 -26.61 27.95
C GLN A 85 19.73 -26.38 27.60
N GLU A 86 18.91 -26.06 28.58
CA GLU A 86 17.46 -25.82 28.37
C GLU A 86 17.21 -24.60 27.51
N VAL A 87 16.28 -24.74 26.55
CA VAL A 87 15.81 -23.67 25.69
C VAL A 87 14.59 -23.01 26.34
N GLU A 88 14.81 -21.86 26.97
CA GLU A 88 13.77 -21.11 27.70
C GLU A 88 12.86 -20.31 26.76
N GLN A 89 13.39 -19.79 25.61
CA GLN A 89 12.66 -18.96 24.66
C GLN A 89 11.79 -19.82 23.73
N ARG A 90 10.63 -20.19 24.26
CA ARG A 90 9.63 -21.02 23.56
C ARG A 90 8.26 -20.38 23.64
N GLY A 91 7.51 -20.48 22.56
CA GLY A 91 6.10 -20.14 22.53
C GLY A 91 5.23 -21.22 23.19
N VAL A 92 4.03 -20.86 23.60
CA VAL A 92 3.08 -21.77 24.31
C VAL A 92 2.58 -22.93 23.45
N ARG A 93 2.77 -22.88 22.14
CA ARG A 93 2.44 -23.94 21.16
C ARG A 93 3.67 -24.72 20.69
N GLY A 94 4.84 -24.40 21.23
CA GLY A 94 6.09 -25.12 20.99
C GLY A 94 7.03 -24.49 19.96
N SER A 95 6.70 -23.36 19.35
CA SER A 95 7.67 -22.64 18.52
C SER A 95 8.87 -22.22 19.36
N PHE A 96 10.09 -22.40 18.86
CA PHE A 96 11.32 -22.03 19.55
C PHE A 96 12.30 -21.30 18.63
N GLY A 97 13.19 -20.52 19.24
CA GLY A 97 14.29 -19.89 18.53
C GLY A 97 15.47 -19.65 19.47
N VAL A 98 16.68 -20.01 19.00
CA VAL A 98 17.92 -19.84 19.77
C VAL A 98 18.97 -19.14 18.91
N TYR A 99 19.49 -18.02 19.40
CA TYR A 99 20.56 -17.30 18.75
C TYR A 99 21.91 -17.83 19.23
N VAL A 100 22.65 -18.49 18.35
CA VAL A 100 23.92 -19.16 18.64
C VAL A 100 25.10 -18.45 18.01
N ALA A 101 26.23 -18.36 18.71
CA ALA A 101 27.51 -17.92 18.14
C ALA A 101 28.12 -19.05 17.28
N LEU A 102 28.83 -18.68 16.23
CA LEU A 102 29.50 -19.59 15.31
C LEU A 102 31.03 -19.41 15.36
N ASP A 103 31.75 -20.49 15.59
CA ASP A 103 33.19 -20.54 15.38
C ASP A 103 33.52 -20.74 13.89
N ALA A 104 34.73 -20.36 13.46
CA ALA A 104 35.17 -20.60 12.10
C ALA A 104 35.20 -22.11 11.81
N GLY A 105 34.70 -22.52 10.64
CA GLY A 105 34.55 -23.92 10.25
C GLY A 105 33.23 -24.53 10.67
N THR A 106 33.21 -25.82 10.98
CA THR A 106 31.98 -26.60 11.21
C THR A 106 31.49 -26.46 12.65
N ASN A 107 30.27 -25.95 12.83
CA ASN A 107 29.56 -25.89 14.11
C ASN A 107 28.46 -26.96 14.12
N ARG A 108 28.33 -27.69 15.21
CA ARG A 108 27.31 -28.72 15.45
C ARG A 108 26.49 -28.38 16.67
N PHE A 109 25.17 -28.37 16.49
CA PHE A 109 24.20 -28.11 17.53
C PHE A 109 23.24 -29.29 17.60
N VAL A 110 23.01 -29.81 18.82
CA VAL A 110 22.13 -30.96 19.06
C VAL A 110 20.94 -30.48 19.86
N LEU A 111 19.76 -30.60 19.26
CA LEU A 111 18.48 -30.35 19.91
C LEU A 111 17.91 -31.69 20.37
N GLU A 112 17.49 -31.78 21.64
CA GLU A 112 16.94 -33.00 22.25
C GLU A 112 15.64 -32.71 23.00
N GLN A 113 14.64 -33.56 22.78
CA GLN A 113 13.36 -33.49 23.45
C GLN A 113 12.77 -34.90 23.64
N GLY A 114 12.76 -35.42 24.87
CA GLY A 114 12.36 -36.79 25.14
C GLY A 114 13.24 -37.80 24.36
N SER A 115 12.65 -38.56 23.43
CA SER A 115 13.39 -39.47 22.56
C SER A 115 13.74 -38.86 21.19
N ALA A 116 13.22 -37.65 20.88
CA ALA A 116 13.50 -36.97 19.64
C ALA A 116 14.84 -36.22 19.69
N ARG A 117 15.59 -36.29 18.58
CA ARG A 117 16.90 -35.65 18.45
C ARG A 117 17.08 -35.11 17.05
N GLU A 118 17.48 -33.84 16.94
CA GLU A 118 17.82 -33.17 15.69
C GLU A 118 19.25 -32.61 15.76
N GLU A 119 20.03 -32.81 14.70
CA GLU A 119 21.37 -32.25 14.59
C GLU A 119 21.40 -31.14 13.54
N VAL A 120 21.85 -29.95 13.92
CA VAL A 120 22.01 -28.79 13.05
C VAL A 120 23.51 -28.58 12.78
N ILE A 121 23.88 -28.57 11.49
CA ILE A 121 25.27 -28.35 11.06
C ILE A 121 25.33 -27.02 10.32
N ILE A 122 26.15 -26.09 10.81
CA ILE A 122 26.39 -24.78 10.19
C ILE A 122 27.90 -24.62 9.99
N VAL A 123 28.31 -24.41 8.74
CA VAL A 123 29.72 -24.14 8.40
C VAL A 123 29.91 -22.62 8.28
N ARG A 124 30.71 -22.05 9.16
CA ARG A 124 31.13 -20.65 9.03
C ARG A 124 32.33 -20.54 8.08
N GLY A 125 32.09 -20.03 6.88
CA GLY A 125 33.09 -19.90 5.81
C GLY A 125 32.46 -19.32 4.54
N ASN A 126 33.23 -19.28 3.47
CA ASN A 126 32.72 -18.81 2.18
C ASN A 126 31.96 -19.95 1.46
N ALA A 127 30.71 -19.70 1.08
CA ALA A 127 29.95 -20.61 0.23
C ALA A 127 30.28 -20.36 -1.25
N SER A 128 30.49 -21.42 -2.03
CA SER A 128 30.46 -21.34 -3.48
C SER A 128 29.02 -21.64 -3.94
N VAL A 129 28.32 -20.63 -4.44
CA VAL A 129 26.99 -20.83 -5.04
C VAL A 129 27.17 -21.02 -6.53
N GLU A 130 26.69 -22.15 -7.06
CA GLU A 130 26.63 -22.32 -8.51
C GLU A 130 25.48 -21.47 -9.07
N ALA A 131 25.80 -20.55 -10.00
CA ALA A 131 24.82 -19.64 -10.58
C ALA A 131 23.83 -20.42 -11.47
N ALA A 132 22.53 -20.23 -11.23
CA ALA A 132 21.45 -20.78 -12.04
C ALA A 132 21.52 -20.23 -13.49
N THR A 133 21.11 -21.03 -14.48
CA THR A 133 21.05 -20.61 -15.88
C THR A 133 19.62 -20.23 -16.28
N THR A 134 19.48 -19.40 -17.32
CA THR A 134 18.21 -19.03 -17.96
C THR A 134 18.28 -19.25 -19.46
N THR A 135 17.12 -19.43 -20.10
CA THR A 135 16.98 -19.59 -21.55
C THR A 135 16.06 -18.55 -22.18
N VAL A 136 15.56 -17.59 -21.36
CA VAL A 136 14.57 -16.59 -21.77
C VAL A 136 15.03 -15.17 -21.44
N ILE A 137 14.42 -14.20 -22.09
CA ILE A 137 14.53 -12.79 -21.72
C ILE A 137 13.53 -12.48 -20.59
N SER A 138 13.95 -11.65 -19.66
CA SER A 138 13.14 -11.14 -18.55
C SER A 138 13.55 -9.71 -18.17
N ARG A 139 12.78 -9.05 -17.29
CA ARG A 139 13.05 -7.69 -16.81
C ARG A 139 13.32 -6.69 -17.94
N MET A 140 12.45 -6.71 -18.94
CA MET A 140 12.55 -5.84 -20.11
C MET A 140 12.13 -4.40 -19.79
N ALA A 141 12.95 -3.43 -20.15
CA ALA A 141 12.61 -2.02 -20.05
C ALA A 141 11.99 -1.49 -21.37
N PRO A 142 10.93 -0.66 -21.30
CA PRO A 142 10.32 -0.15 -20.08
C PRO A 142 9.32 -1.15 -19.47
N ALA A 143 9.31 -1.25 -18.13
CA ALA A 143 8.31 -2.03 -17.41
C ALA A 143 6.96 -1.29 -17.24
N TYR A 144 6.90 -0.04 -17.62
CA TYR A 144 5.71 0.84 -17.56
C TYR A 144 5.79 1.90 -18.66
N ASP A 145 4.66 2.51 -19.00
CA ASP A 145 4.59 3.58 -19.99
C ASP A 145 5.47 4.76 -19.58
N CYS A 146 6.38 5.16 -20.46
CA CYS A 146 7.32 6.23 -20.17
C CYS A 146 7.56 7.14 -21.37
N ALA A 147 7.73 8.44 -21.09
CA ALA A 147 8.03 9.43 -22.11
C ALA A 147 9.41 10.04 -21.92
N THR A 148 9.98 10.52 -23.02
CA THR A 148 11.22 11.30 -23.03
C THR A 148 11.11 12.44 -24.05
N PHE A 149 12.04 13.40 -24.03
CA PHE A 149 12.09 14.47 -25.01
C PHE A 149 12.93 14.08 -26.23
N SER A 150 12.60 14.67 -27.39
CA SER A 150 13.44 14.57 -28.59
C SER A 150 14.88 14.98 -28.29
N GLY A 151 15.83 14.24 -28.83
CA GLY A 151 17.27 14.45 -28.58
C GLY A 151 17.81 13.76 -27.32
N GLU A 152 16.97 13.34 -26.37
CA GLU A 152 17.41 12.65 -25.17
C GLU A 152 17.69 11.15 -25.43
N THR A 153 18.34 10.53 -24.46
CA THR A 153 18.71 9.11 -24.54
C THR A 153 17.62 8.21 -23.97
N ILE A 154 17.14 7.27 -24.78
CA ILE A 154 16.32 6.15 -24.35
C ILE A 154 17.26 4.98 -24.01
N THR A 155 17.27 4.53 -22.76
CA THR A 155 18.01 3.34 -22.36
C THR A 155 17.08 2.14 -22.41
N LEU A 156 17.46 1.15 -23.24
CA LEU A 156 16.80 -0.14 -23.34
C LEU A 156 17.62 -1.18 -22.56
N SER A 157 16.97 -2.03 -21.80
CA SER A 157 17.65 -3.06 -21.02
C SER A 157 16.77 -4.30 -20.82
N CYS A 158 17.42 -5.45 -20.67
CA CYS A 158 16.77 -6.70 -20.27
C CYS A 158 17.76 -7.61 -19.55
N VAL A 159 17.27 -8.69 -18.97
CA VAL A 159 18.08 -9.81 -18.47
C VAL A 159 17.91 -10.97 -19.43
N ALA A 160 19.02 -11.50 -19.94
CA ALA A 160 19.06 -12.59 -20.89
C ALA A 160 20.21 -13.57 -20.56
N PRO A 161 20.28 -14.76 -21.19
CA PRO A 161 21.39 -15.69 -21.01
C PRO A 161 22.74 -15.05 -21.38
N SER A 162 23.74 -15.15 -20.52
CA SER A 162 25.10 -14.68 -20.82
C SER A 162 25.65 -15.34 -22.09
N GLY A 163 26.21 -14.50 -22.97
CA GLY A 163 26.73 -14.91 -24.28
C GLY A 163 25.68 -14.98 -25.40
N ALA A 164 24.42 -14.67 -25.12
CA ALA A 164 23.38 -14.59 -26.15
C ALA A 164 23.53 -13.32 -27.01
N SER A 165 22.94 -13.37 -28.21
CA SER A 165 22.72 -12.17 -29.04
C SER A 165 21.34 -11.59 -28.73
N VAL A 166 21.28 -10.33 -28.33
CA VAL A 166 20.02 -9.64 -28.02
C VAL A 166 19.90 -8.38 -28.86
N THR A 167 18.79 -8.24 -29.58
CA THR A 167 18.42 -7.01 -30.27
C THR A 167 17.11 -6.46 -29.70
N ALA A 168 16.91 -5.17 -29.80
CA ALA A 168 15.64 -4.53 -29.47
C ALA A 168 15.18 -3.63 -30.62
N SER A 169 13.87 -3.64 -30.89
CA SER A 169 13.23 -2.76 -31.87
C SER A 169 12.13 -1.93 -31.22
N ILE A 170 12.04 -0.67 -31.68
CA ILE A 170 11.01 0.28 -31.27
C ILE A 170 10.64 1.16 -32.45
N GLY A 171 9.37 1.19 -32.82
CA GLY A 171 8.92 1.80 -34.08
C GLY A 171 9.64 1.17 -35.26
N ASN A 172 10.34 1.99 -36.05
CA ASN A 172 11.13 1.53 -37.20
C ASN A 172 12.64 1.43 -36.92
N ARG A 173 13.05 1.44 -35.65
CA ARG A 173 14.46 1.43 -35.25
C ARG A 173 14.81 0.13 -34.54
N GLN A 174 15.97 -0.40 -34.85
CA GLN A 174 16.54 -1.60 -34.20
C GLN A 174 17.94 -1.30 -33.69
N VAL A 175 18.30 -1.91 -32.54
CA VAL A 175 19.62 -1.80 -31.92
C VAL A 175 20.02 -3.13 -31.30
N THR A 176 21.33 -3.42 -31.33
CA THR A 176 21.89 -4.56 -30.61
C THR A 176 22.23 -4.14 -29.18
N LEU A 177 21.87 -4.96 -28.20
CA LEU A 177 22.20 -4.74 -26.80
C LEU A 177 23.55 -5.38 -26.47
N GLU A 178 24.33 -4.69 -25.64
CA GLU A 178 25.60 -5.16 -25.13
C GLU A 178 25.43 -5.74 -23.72
N GLN A 179 26.09 -6.85 -23.45
CA GLN A 179 26.14 -7.46 -22.12
C GLN A 179 26.94 -6.57 -21.16
N SER A 180 26.36 -6.21 -20.01
CA SER A 180 26.92 -5.23 -19.07
C SER A 180 28.13 -5.71 -18.26
N ALA A 181 28.39 -7.03 -18.16
CA ALA A 181 29.50 -7.57 -17.41
C ALA A 181 30.03 -8.87 -18.05
N ALA A 182 31.34 -8.96 -18.20
CA ALA A 182 32.03 -10.01 -18.94
C ALA A 182 32.23 -11.35 -18.19
N THR A 183 31.66 -11.53 -16.99
CA THR A 183 32.13 -12.59 -16.06
C THR A 183 31.18 -13.76 -15.90
N ALA A 184 30.13 -13.84 -16.67
CA ALA A 184 29.16 -14.88 -16.45
C ALA A 184 29.52 -16.16 -17.22
N LYS A 185 29.46 -17.32 -16.55
CA LYS A 185 29.33 -18.62 -17.15
C LYS A 185 28.20 -18.56 -18.20
N ALA A 186 28.41 -19.16 -19.39
CA ALA A 186 27.40 -19.17 -20.45
C ALA A 186 26.02 -19.60 -19.93
N GLY A 187 24.96 -18.88 -20.32
CA GLY A 187 23.59 -19.15 -19.90
C GLY A 187 23.19 -18.60 -18.53
N VAL A 188 24.09 -18.05 -17.72
CA VAL A 188 23.73 -17.38 -16.47
C VAL A 188 23.00 -16.06 -16.79
N PRO A 189 21.96 -15.64 -16.04
CA PRO A 189 21.31 -14.37 -16.25
C PRO A 189 22.28 -13.19 -16.21
N ALA A 190 22.33 -12.42 -17.29
CA ALA A 190 23.16 -11.23 -17.43
C ALA A 190 22.32 -10.06 -17.92
N THR A 191 22.67 -8.84 -17.51
CA THR A 191 22.02 -7.64 -17.98
C THR A 191 22.58 -7.22 -19.34
N PHE A 192 21.70 -6.92 -20.26
CA PHE A 192 22.02 -6.40 -21.59
C PHE A 192 21.45 -4.98 -21.70
N THR A 193 22.19 -4.06 -22.30
CA THR A 193 21.79 -2.66 -22.44
C THR A 193 22.10 -2.08 -23.80
N ALA A 194 21.28 -1.15 -24.25
CA ALA A 194 21.55 -0.30 -25.40
C ALA A 194 21.02 1.12 -25.15
N LYS A 195 21.57 2.09 -25.87
CA LYS A 195 21.14 3.49 -25.85
C LYS A 195 20.70 3.92 -27.25
N LEU A 196 19.56 4.56 -27.32
CA LEU A 196 19.03 5.19 -28.53
C LEU A 196 18.79 6.66 -28.26
N THR A 197 19.11 7.54 -29.22
CA THR A 197 18.69 8.94 -29.14
C THR A 197 17.24 9.06 -29.62
N ALA A 198 16.36 9.66 -28.83
CA ALA A 198 14.99 9.95 -29.22
C ALA A 198 14.96 10.83 -30.48
N GLY A 199 14.27 10.39 -31.52
CA GLY A 199 14.12 11.14 -32.76
C GLY A 199 13.25 12.37 -32.58
N GLU A 200 13.35 13.33 -33.52
CA GLU A 200 12.45 14.49 -33.55
C GLU A 200 11.05 14.09 -34.00
N VAL A 201 10.04 14.59 -33.29
CA VAL A 201 8.61 14.36 -33.58
C VAL A 201 7.82 15.67 -33.42
N SER A 202 6.62 15.72 -33.96
CA SER A 202 5.67 16.82 -33.69
C SER A 202 4.69 16.37 -32.60
N GLY A 203 4.53 17.18 -31.54
CA GLY A 203 3.70 16.82 -30.38
C GLY A 203 4.29 15.68 -29.56
N THR A 204 3.45 14.92 -28.90
CA THR A 204 3.83 13.67 -28.21
C THR A 204 3.39 12.47 -29.03
N LYS A 205 4.30 11.56 -29.33
CA LYS A 205 4.08 10.34 -30.12
C LYS A 205 4.28 9.10 -29.29
N ASP A 206 3.35 8.17 -29.39
CA ASP A 206 3.46 6.81 -28.89
C ASP A 206 4.21 5.95 -29.93
N LEU A 207 5.36 5.42 -29.56
CA LEU A 207 6.16 4.52 -30.41
C LEU A 207 5.82 3.05 -30.22
N GLY A 208 4.99 2.71 -29.24
CA GLY A 208 4.64 1.34 -28.91
C GLY A 208 5.56 0.69 -27.86
N GLN A 209 5.37 -0.61 -27.68
CA GLN A 209 6.21 -1.46 -26.85
C GLN A 209 7.56 -1.70 -27.55
N VAL A 210 8.57 -2.04 -26.75
CA VAL A 210 9.87 -2.47 -27.24
C VAL A 210 9.84 -3.98 -27.45
N VAL A 211 10.19 -4.43 -28.66
CA VAL A 211 10.32 -5.86 -28.98
C VAL A 211 11.78 -6.25 -28.83
N TYR A 212 12.06 -7.18 -27.91
CA TYR A 212 13.37 -7.75 -27.67
C TYR A 212 13.46 -9.12 -28.35
N THR A 213 14.47 -9.33 -29.21
CA THR A 213 14.67 -10.58 -29.93
C THR A 213 15.91 -11.32 -29.40
N LEU A 214 15.72 -12.57 -28.96
CA LEU A 214 16.78 -13.45 -28.47
C LEU A 214 17.30 -14.33 -29.61
N ASN A 215 18.61 -14.24 -29.89
CA ASN A 215 19.33 -15.05 -30.91
C ASN A 215 18.66 -15.00 -32.30
N GLY A 216 17.98 -13.91 -32.63
CA GLY A 216 17.30 -13.70 -33.91
C GLY A 216 16.08 -14.62 -34.17
N GLN A 217 15.53 -15.27 -33.13
CA GLN A 217 14.47 -16.26 -33.28
C GLN A 217 13.24 -16.05 -32.43
N THR A 218 13.39 -15.55 -31.19
CA THR A 218 12.28 -15.46 -30.25
C THR A 218 12.11 -14.02 -29.79
N ASP A 219 10.91 -13.48 -29.97
CA ASP A 219 10.53 -12.13 -29.61
C ASP A 219 9.82 -12.09 -28.25
N PHE A 220 10.12 -11.02 -27.49
CA PHE A 220 9.53 -10.70 -26.21
C PHE A 220 9.19 -9.21 -26.20
N GLU A 221 8.01 -8.82 -25.72
CA GLU A 221 7.59 -7.44 -25.65
C GLU A 221 7.75 -6.87 -24.23
N SER A 222 8.15 -5.59 -24.13
CA SER A 222 8.13 -4.86 -22.87
C SER A 222 6.69 -4.67 -22.38
N GLU A 223 6.50 -4.60 -21.06
CA GLU A 223 5.18 -4.30 -20.48
C GLU A 223 4.73 -2.86 -20.79
N GLY A 224 5.66 -1.92 -20.70
CA GLY A 224 5.42 -0.51 -20.96
C GLY A 224 5.67 -0.09 -22.40
N ARG A 225 5.13 1.09 -22.73
CA ARG A 225 5.26 1.76 -24.04
C ARG A 225 6.21 2.94 -23.92
N VAL A 226 6.82 3.32 -25.02
CA VAL A 226 7.71 4.49 -25.11
C VAL A 226 7.00 5.61 -25.86
N TYR A 227 7.04 6.80 -25.27
CA TYR A 227 6.54 8.04 -25.86
C TYR A 227 7.70 9.00 -26.08
N ILE A 228 7.64 9.79 -27.16
CA ILE A 228 8.59 10.87 -27.42
C ILE A 228 7.80 12.17 -27.58
N THR A 229 8.28 13.24 -26.92
CA THR A 229 7.75 14.59 -27.06
C THR A 229 8.74 15.45 -27.83
N GLY A 230 8.28 16.06 -28.92
CA GLY A 230 9.09 16.86 -29.82
C GLY A 230 9.53 18.20 -29.24
N SER A 231 10.61 18.75 -29.79
CA SER A 231 11.14 20.06 -29.42
C SER A 231 10.08 21.15 -29.52
N GLY A 232 9.92 21.97 -28.47
CA GLY A 232 8.90 23.01 -28.41
C GLY A 232 7.48 22.56 -28.07
N SER A 233 7.24 21.24 -27.94
CA SER A 233 5.99 20.68 -27.42
C SER A 233 6.06 20.49 -25.89
N ARG A 234 4.89 20.38 -25.25
CA ARG A 234 4.79 20.10 -23.82
C ARG A 234 4.45 18.63 -23.59
N LEU A 235 5.24 17.93 -22.81
CA LEU A 235 4.90 16.61 -22.33
C LEU A 235 3.87 16.74 -21.20
N ALA A 236 2.61 16.48 -21.50
CA ALA A 236 1.56 16.39 -20.50
C ALA A 236 1.47 14.96 -19.96
N VAL A 237 1.28 14.82 -18.65
CA VAL A 237 1.15 13.53 -17.96
C VAL A 237 -0.05 13.57 -17.00
N GLN A 238 -0.75 12.45 -16.90
CA GLN A 238 -1.90 12.28 -16.02
C GLN A 238 -1.59 11.26 -14.91
N VAL A 239 -2.00 11.57 -13.69
CA VAL A 239 -1.89 10.65 -12.55
C VAL A 239 -2.79 9.44 -12.76
N LYS A 240 -2.21 8.23 -12.77
CA LYS A 240 -2.92 6.95 -12.95
C LYS A 240 -3.44 6.36 -11.65
N ASN A 241 -2.77 6.63 -10.54
CA ASN A 241 -3.07 6.02 -9.23
C ASN A 241 -3.33 7.12 -8.21
N ASP A 242 -4.39 6.98 -7.43
CA ASP A 242 -4.64 7.89 -6.31
C ASP A 242 -3.52 7.81 -5.27
N ALA A 243 -3.34 8.91 -4.53
CA ALA A 243 -2.25 9.07 -3.56
C ALA A 243 -0.86 8.76 -4.13
N THR A 244 -0.62 9.11 -5.40
CA THR A 244 0.71 9.03 -6.01
C THR A 244 1.69 9.94 -5.26
N VAL A 245 2.77 9.37 -4.76
CA VAL A 245 3.77 10.08 -3.94
C VAL A 245 4.46 11.19 -4.73
N VAL A 246 4.60 12.36 -4.12
CA VAL A 246 5.35 13.50 -4.66
C VAL A 246 6.54 13.78 -3.76
N TYR A 247 7.75 13.77 -4.33
CA TYR A 247 9.01 14.02 -3.63
C TYR A 247 9.49 15.45 -3.82
N SER A 248 10.29 15.95 -2.87
CA SER A 248 10.91 17.28 -2.95
C SER A 248 11.96 17.40 -4.04
N ASP A 249 12.63 16.29 -4.37
CA ASP A 249 13.76 16.24 -5.28
C ASP A 249 13.92 14.84 -5.91
N ALA A 250 14.77 14.74 -6.92
CA ALA A 250 15.05 13.49 -7.64
C ALA A 250 15.75 12.42 -6.80
N GLN A 251 16.32 12.75 -5.65
CA GLN A 251 16.94 11.82 -4.70
C GLN A 251 15.92 11.24 -3.73
N ARG A 252 14.62 11.64 -3.83
CA ARG A 252 13.54 11.24 -2.92
C ARG A 252 13.83 11.59 -1.45
N SER A 253 14.54 12.71 -1.22
CA SER A 253 15.01 13.12 0.12
C SER A 253 13.86 13.34 1.09
N ARG A 254 12.70 13.80 0.61
CA ARG A 254 11.52 14.03 1.42
C ARG A 254 10.24 13.82 0.61
N PHE A 255 9.30 13.08 1.18
CA PHE A 255 7.90 13.07 0.77
C PHE A 255 7.27 14.44 1.10
N ILE A 256 6.57 15.05 0.16
CA ILE A 256 5.96 16.37 0.37
C ILE A 256 4.44 16.37 0.21
N ASP A 257 3.87 15.46 -0.58
CA ASP A 257 2.43 15.38 -0.82
C ASP A 257 2.05 14.10 -1.58
N THR A 258 0.75 13.91 -1.80
CA THR A 258 0.19 12.94 -2.74
C THR A 258 -0.55 13.62 -3.88
N ALA A 259 -0.35 13.13 -5.09
CA ALA A 259 -1.11 13.55 -6.24
C ALA A 259 -2.39 12.72 -6.39
N LYS A 260 -3.49 13.36 -6.75
CA LYS A 260 -4.83 12.76 -6.90
C LYS A 260 -5.03 12.16 -8.29
N LEU A 261 -5.70 10.99 -8.34
CA LEU A 261 -6.04 10.29 -9.58
C LEU A 261 -6.71 11.22 -10.60
N GLY A 262 -6.20 11.23 -11.82
CA GLY A 262 -6.74 12.03 -12.93
C GLY A 262 -6.18 13.46 -13.03
N GLY A 263 -5.37 13.90 -12.05
CA GLY A 263 -4.67 15.19 -12.12
C GLY A 263 -3.68 15.24 -13.28
N ILE A 264 -3.58 16.39 -13.95
CA ILE A 264 -2.74 16.58 -15.13
C ILE A 264 -1.73 17.70 -14.88
N ASP A 265 -0.49 17.45 -15.26
CA ASP A 265 0.57 18.46 -15.29
C ASP A 265 1.48 18.26 -16.49
N THR A 266 2.41 19.18 -16.69
CA THR A 266 3.47 19.03 -17.68
C THR A 266 4.79 18.67 -16.99
N VAL A 267 5.58 17.89 -17.69
CA VAL A 267 6.92 17.49 -17.25
C VAL A 267 7.91 18.59 -17.59
N LYS A 268 8.68 19.01 -16.60
CA LYS A 268 9.74 20.02 -16.74
C LYS A 268 11.10 19.35 -16.95
N ASP A 269 11.35 18.22 -16.24
CA ASP A 269 12.61 17.47 -16.32
C ASP A 269 12.37 15.99 -16.04
N ILE A 270 13.33 15.15 -16.45
CA ILE A 270 13.32 13.70 -16.27
C ILE A 270 14.62 13.27 -15.62
N ASN A 271 14.53 12.58 -14.50
CA ASN A 271 15.69 12.00 -13.82
C ASN A 271 15.42 10.56 -13.43
N GLY A 272 16.06 9.62 -14.12
CA GLY A 272 15.87 8.19 -13.92
C GLY A 272 14.41 7.76 -14.09
N ASP A 273 13.81 7.27 -13.02
CA ASP A 273 12.41 6.82 -12.98
C ASP A 273 11.43 7.90 -12.45
N LEU A 274 11.86 9.17 -12.41
CA LEU A 274 11.05 10.29 -11.94
C LEU A 274 10.83 11.35 -13.02
N TYR A 275 9.66 12.00 -12.96
CA TYR A 275 9.34 13.25 -13.65
C TYR A 275 9.34 14.42 -12.66
N GLU A 276 9.99 15.54 -13.03
CA GLU A 276 9.74 16.85 -12.39
C GLU A 276 8.48 17.48 -13.00
N LEU A 277 7.52 17.79 -12.16
CA LEU A 277 6.29 18.46 -12.60
C LEU A 277 6.46 19.98 -12.68
N SER A 278 5.76 20.62 -13.59
CA SER A 278 5.80 22.09 -13.76
C SER A 278 5.26 22.83 -12.53
N THR A 279 4.33 22.24 -11.80
CA THR A 279 3.80 22.75 -10.53
C THR A 279 4.69 22.44 -9.33
N GLY A 280 5.84 21.83 -9.58
CA GLY A 280 6.85 21.46 -8.59
C GLY A 280 6.69 20.05 -8.03
N GLY A 281 7.81 19.50 -7.60
CA GLY A 281 7.93 18.13 -7.06
C GLY A 281 8.20 17.07 -8.11
N TRP A 282 8.64 15.92 -7.63
CA TRP A 282 9.05 14.78 -8.44
C TRP A 282 8.12 13.60 -8.20
N VAL A 283 7.65 12.96 -9.27
CA VAL A 283 6.70 11.84 -9.22
C VAL A 283 7.26 10.62 -9.94
N PRO A 284 6.95 9.38 -9.48
CA PRO A 284 7.33 8.17 -10.20
C PRO A 284 6.68 8.14 -11.60
N ARG A 285 7.50 7.85 -12.61
CA ARG A 285 7.03 7.75 -14.01
C ARG A 285 5.99 6.65 -14.17
N GLU A 286 6.14 5.53 -13.46
CA GLU A 286 5.19 4.41 -13.46
C GLU A 286 3.78 4.80 -13.01
N ALA A 287 3.65 5.84 -12.18
CA ALA A 287 2.37 6.34 -11.70
C ALA A 287 1.72 7.38 -12.62
N MET A 288 2.38 7.71 -13.73
CA MET A 288 1.95 8.75 -14.67
C MET A 288 1.66 8.17 -16.06
N GLN A 289 0.60 8.62 -16.69
CA GLN A 289 0.26 8.32 -18.08
C GLN A 289 0.67 9.47 -18.98
N PRO A 290 1.62 9.29 -19.92
CA PRO A 290 1.89 10.29 -20.95
C PRO A 290 0.67 10.49 -21.86
N LEU A 291 0.35 11.74 -22.19
CA LEU A 291 -0.77 12.11 -23.06
C LEU A 291 -0.27 12.48 -24.45
N THR A 292 -0.91 11.94 -25.48
CA THR A 292 -0.61 12.24 -26.89
C THR A 292 -1.49 13.37 -27.45
N GLU A 293 -2.58 13.68 -26.77
CA GLU A 293 -3.53 14.72 -27.15
C GLU A 293 -3.26 16.01 -26.38
N GLU A 294 -3.59 17.14 -27.00
CA GLU A 294 -3.58 18.43 -26.30
C GLU A 294 -4.75 18.49 -25.30
N VAL A 295 -4.43 18.84 -24.06
CA VAL A 295 -5.40 18.94 -22.98
C VAL A 295 -5.35 20.33 -22.33
N PRO A 296 -6.47 20.84 -21.80
CA PRO A 296 -6.48 22.07 -21.02
C PRO A 296 -5.64 21.92 -19.74
N LEU A 297 -4.67 22.81 -19.55
CA LEU A 297 -3.76 22.80 -18.40
C LEU A 297 -4.13 23.85 -17.34
N ARG A 298 -4.95 24.84 -17.69
CA ARG A 298 -5.38 25.91 -16.79
C ARG A 298 -6.86 25.82 -16.52
N LEU A 299 -7.23 25.92 -15.23
CA LEU A 299 -8.61 25.96 -14.76
C LEU A 299 -9.00 27.42 -14.47
N SER A 300 -10.04 27.93 -15.15
CA SER A 300 -10.71 29.17 -14.79
C SER A 300 -12.00 28.82 -14.04
N VAL A 301 -12.08 29.18 -12.78
CA VAL A 301 -13.22 28.93 -11.91
C VAL A 301 -14.10 30.17 -11.87
N GLU A 302 -15.23 30.13 -12.58
CA GLU A 302 -16.18 31.26 -12.65
C GLU A 302 -17.28 31.14 -11.60
N GLN A 303 -17.50 29.95 -11.03
CA GLN A 303 -18.50 29.70 -10.00
C GLN A 303 -18.02 28.63 -9.00
N ALA A 304 -18.51 28.71 -7.77
CA ALA A 304 -18.34 27.68 -6.75
C ALA A 304 -19.71 27.14 -6.34
N LEU A 305 -19.89 25.83 -6.46
CA LEU A 305 -21.12 25.14 -6.08
C LEU A 305 -20.94 24.43 -4.74
N PHE A 306 -22.04 24.32 -3.98
CA PHE A 306 -22.06 23.64 -2.69
C PHE A 306 -23.26 22.70 -2.61
N GLY A 307 -23.05 21.52 -2.03
CA GLY A 307 -24.09 20.55 -1.77
C GLY A 307 -23.71 19.57 -0.67
N ALA A 308 -24.73 18.99 -0.05
CA ALA A 308 -24.53 17.80 0.76
C ALA A 308 -24.38 16.58 -0.15
N THR A 309 -23.67 15.54 0.30
CA THR A 309 -23.64 14.24 -0.37
C THR A 309 -25.02 13.59 -0.34
N ASP A 310 -25.33 12.71 -1.32
CA ASP A 310 -26.63 12.05 -1.42
C ASP A 310 -26.94 11.16 -0.21
N ASP A 311 -25.91 10.59 0.41
CA ASP A 311 -25.98 9.77 1.62
C ASP A 311 -26.01 10.60 2.91
N GLY A 312 -25.83 11.93 2.82
CA GLY A 312 -25.79 12.84 3.95
C GLY A 312 -24.55 12.76 4.84
N ASN A 313 -23.52 12.03 4.43
CA ASN A 313 -22.30 11.77 5.21
C ASN A 313 -21.23 12.86 5.05
N GLY A 314 -21.47 13.85 4.18
CA GLY A 314 -20.50 14.90 3.93
C GLY A 314 -21.07 16.08 3.15
N GLU A 315 -20.18 16.97 2.80
CA GLU A 315 -20.42 18.15 1.96
C GLU A 315 -19.39 18.24 0.86
N VAL A 316 -19.78 18.79 -0.29
CA VAL A 316 -18.95 18.93 -1.47
C VAL A 316 -18.91 20.38 -1.93
N TYR A 317 -17.71 20.87 -2.19
CA TYR A 317 -17.42 22.14 -2.85
C TYR A 317 -16.94 21.84 -4.26
N SER A 318 -17.69 22.23 -5.28
CA SER A 318 -17.36 21.95 -6.69
C SER A 318 -16.95 23.23 -7.41
N PHE A 319 -15.87 23.11 -8.16
CA PHE A 319 -15.28 24.16 -9.00
C PHE A 319 -15.32 23.67 -10.47
N PRO A 320 -16.44 23.90 -11.19
CA PRO A 320 -16.58 23.42 -12.57
C PRO A 320 -15.56 24.04 -13.51
N GLY A 321 -15.17 23.29 -14.55
CA GLY A 321 -14.28 23.76 -15.60
C GLY A 321 -13.81 22.62 -16.49
N SER A 322 -12.93 22.89 -17.45
CA SER A 322 -12.48 21.93 -18.45
C SER A 322 -11.09 21.33 -18.18
N ALA A 323 -10.35 21.84 -17.21
CA ALA A 323 -9.03 21.35 -16.85
C ALA A 323 -9.04 20.50 -15.57
N ARG A 324 -8.02 19.66 -15.40
CA ARG A 324 -7.78 18.83 -14.21
C ARG A 324 -6.39 19.12 -13.63
N PRO A 325 -6.14 20.35 -13.17
CA PRO A 325 -4.81 20.72 -12.69
C PRO A 325 -4.44 19.94 -11.45
N MET A 326 -3.14 19.81 -11.16
CA MET A 326 -2.66 19.21 -9.92
C MET A 326 -3.20 19.98 -8.71
N VAL A 327 -3.47 19.23 -7.64
CA VAL A 327 -3.90 19.77 -6.37
C VAL A 327 -2.92 19.34 -5.29
N ARG A 328 -2.61 20.23 -4.35
CA ARG A 328 -1.88 19.95 -3.12
C ARG A 328 -2.80 20.12 -1.94
N SER A 329 -2.78 19.22 -0.98
CA SER A 329 -3.66 19.32 0.17
C SER A 329 -3.04 18.73 1.44
N TYR A 330 -3.42 19.25 2.58
CA TYR A 330 -3.16 18.66 3.88
C TYR A 330 -4.23 19.10 4.87
N GLN A 331 -4.46 18.27 5.85
CA GLN A 331 -5.32 18.56 7.01
C GLN A 331 -4.46 18.61 8.27
N ASP A 332 -4.79 19.51 9.17
CA ASP A 332 -4.33 19.50 10.56
C ASP A 332 -5.50 19.71 11.52
N SER A 333 -5.24 19.89 12.82
CA SER A 333 -6.27 20.07 13.85
C SER A 333 -7.11 21.36 13.70
N GLU A 334 -6.69 22.32 12.86
CA GLU A 334 -7.31 23.63 12.73
C GLU A 334 -7.93 23.88 11.36
N LYS A 335 -7.43 23.20 10.31
CA LYS A 335 -7.80 23.52 8.92
C LYS A 335 -7.64 22.37 7.96
N LEU A 336 -8.33 22.48 6.83
CA LEU A 336 -8.01 21.81 5.57
C LEU A 336 -7.41 22.85 4.62
N PHE A 337 -6.19 22.63 4.18
CA PHE A 337 -5.53 23.43 3.14
C PHE A 337 -5.64 22.73 1.79
N VAL A 338 -6.02 23.49 0.75
CA VAL A 338 -6.10 22.99 -0.63
C VAL A 338 -5.49 24.03 -1.57
N ARG A 339 -4.42 23.68 -2.26
CA ARG A 339 -3.85 24.46 -3.36
C ARG A 339 -4.31 23.92 -4.71
N LEU A 340 -5.01 24.72 -5.47
CA LEU A 340 -5.41 24.47 -6.84
C LEU A 340 -4.31 25.02 -7.77
N CYS A 341 -3.43 24.15 -8.28
CA CYS A 341 -2.35 24.57 -9.19
C CYS A 341 -2.93 24.98 -10.54
N ASN A 342 -2.24 25.84 -11.28
CA ASN A 342 -2.67 26.33 -12.60
C ASN A 342 -4.14 26.82 -12.64
N THR A 343 -4.62 27.40 -11.53
CA THR A 343 -6.03 27.78 -11.37
C THR A 343 -6.16 29.26 -11.07
N THR A 344 -7.17 29.89 -11.68
CA THR A 344 -7.66 31.24 -11.33
C THR A 344 -9.10 31.14 -10.90
N MET A 345 -9.49 31.94 -9.90
CA MET A 345 -10.87 32.07 -9.41
C MET A 345 -11.37 33.48 -9.61
N SER A 346 -12.58 33.63 -10.16
CA SER A 346 -13.24 34.92 -10.26
C SER A 346 -13.65 35.43 -8.87
N SER A 347 -13.91 36.73 -8.75
CA SER A 347 -14.43 37.34 -7.52
C SER A 347 -15.78 36.75 -7.11
N ASP A 348 -16.61 36.37 -8.08
CA ASP A 348 -17.92 35.78 -7.86
C ASP A 348 -17.77 34.36 -7.31
N ALA A 349 -16.92 33.52 -7.88
CA ALA A 349 -16.61 32.18 -7.36
C ALA A 349 -16.07 32.24 -5.93
N VAL A 350 -15.19 33.21 -5.61
CA VAL A 350 -14.69 33.40 -4.24
C VAL A 350 -15.80 33.80 -3.28
N SER A 351 -16.71 34.67 -3.71
CA SER A 351 -17.86 35.13 -2.90
C SER A 351 -18.85 33.99 -2.66
N GLU A 352 -19.15 33.19 -3.69
CA GLU A 352 -20.00 32.00 -3.61
C GLU A 352 -19.40 30.94 -2.67
N LEU A 353 -18.07 30.68 -2.76
CA LEU A 353 -17.39 29.74 -1.86
C LEU A 353 -17.49 30.20 -0.40
N LYS A 354 -17.27 31.48 -0.11
CA LYS A 354 -17.41 32.02 1.26
C LYS A 354 -18.85 31.92 1.77
N ALA A 355 -19.85 32.19 0.93
CA ALA A 355 -21.25 32.01 1.26
C ALA A 355 -21.61 30.54 1.48
N ALA A 356 -21.06 29.63 0.68
CA ALA A 356 -21.22 28.18 0.85
C ALA A 356 -20.68 27.71 2.20
N VAL A 357 -19.45 28.09 2.53
CA VAL A 357 -18.80 27.71 3.80
C VAL A 357 -19.53 28.23 5.02
N SER A 358 -20.24 29.37 4.94
CA SER A 358 -21.06 29.85 6.05
C SER A 358 -22.23 28.91 6.45
N ASN A 359 -22.61 28.00 5.53
CA ASN A 359 -23.59 26.94 5.77
C ASN A 359 -22.95 25.55 6.05
N SER A 360 -21.63 25.48 6.14
CA SER A 360 -20.90 24.24 6.41
C SER A 360 -21.21 23.67 7.79
N ARG A 361 -21.25 22.34 7.87
CA ARG A 361 -21.33 21.61 9.14
C ARG A 361 -19.96 21.34 9.76
N VAL A 362 -18.86 21.55 9.00
CA VAL A 362 -17.48 21.27 9.41
C VAL A 362 -16.68 22.56 9.57
N PHE A 363 -16.76 23.44 8.57
CA PHE A 363 -15.92 24.64 8.51
C PHE A 363 -16.62 25.88 9.07
N GLY A 364 -15.84 26.76 9.71
CA GLY A 364 -16.30 28.05 10.19
C GLY A 364 -16.00 29.21 9.25
N GLY A 365 -15.17 28.97 8.24
CA GLY A 365 -14.80 29.98 7.27
C GLY A 365 -13.79 29.44 6.25
N VAL A 366 -13.58 30.20 5.16
CA VAL A 366 -12.56 29.93 4.17
C VAL A 366 -11.81 31.20 3.80
N ALA A 367 -10.49 31.14 3.79
CA ALA A 367 -9.63 32.15 3.20
C ALA A 367 -9.20 31.70 1.81
N VAL A 368 -9.29 32.62 0.83
CA VAL A 368 -8.82 32.38 -0.55
C VAL A 368 -7.70 33.35 -0.84
N SER A 369 -6.54 32.82 -1.29
CA SER A 369 -5.39 33.61 -1.70
C SER A 369 -5.03 33.25 -3.15
N GLN A 370 -5.35 34.17 -4.09
CA GLN A 370 -4.98 34.02 -5.49
C GLN A 370 -3.55 34.50 -5.70
N LYS A 371 -2.75 33.66 -6.34
CA LYS A 371 -1.38 33.94 -6.78
C LYS A 371 -1.28 33.69 -8.30
N ASP A 372 -0.18 34.16 -8.90
CA ASP A 372 0.11 33.76 -10.28
C ASP A 372 0.38 32.24 -10.33
N GLY A 373 -0.42 31.54 -11.11
CA GLY A 373 -0.32 30.10 -11.30
C GLY A 373 -1.04 29.21 -10.28
N TYR A 374 -1.68 29.74 -9.19
CA TYR A 374 -2.45 28.91 -8.27
C TYR A 374 -3.43 29.71 -7.37
N ALA A 375 -4.42 29.00 -6.85
CA ALA A 375 -5.32 29.50 -5.81
C ALA A 375 -5.19 28.65 -4.55
N ASP A 376 -4.91 29.27 -3.41
CA ASP A 376 -4.86 28.63 -2.09
C ASP A 376 -6.19 28.80 -1.37
N LEU A 377 -6.81 27.69 -1.00
CA LEU A 377 -8.02 27.63 -0.19
C LEU A 377 -7.64 27.13 1.20
N THR A 378 -7.99 27.90 2.24
CA THR A 378 -7.78 27.50 3.63
C THR A 378 -9.12 27.45 4.34
N PHE A 379 -9.68 26.24 4.48
CA PHE A 379 -10.93 26.00 5.19
C PHE A 379 -10.62 25.84 6.68
N GLN A 380 -11.13 26.74 7.51
CA GLN A 380 -10.93 26.73 8.95
C GLN A 380 -11.95 25.81 9.62
N LEU A 381 -11.52 24.87 10.47
CA LEU A 381 -12.41 24.05 11.26
C LEU A 381 -13.18 24.91 12.29
N SER A 382 -14.43 24.60 12.52
CA SER A 382 -15.30 25.39 13.40
C SER A 382 -15.39 24.78 14.80
N GLY A 383 -14.76 25.40 15.78
CA GLY A 383 -14.90 25.05 17.20
C GLY A 383 -14.61 23.56 17.49
N ASN A 384 -15.60 22.85 18.04
CA ASN A 384 -15.48 21.41 18.36
C ASN A 384 -15.84 20.48 17.19
N ARG A 385 -15.98 20.99 15.98
CA ARG A 385 -16.30 20.19 14.80
C ARG A 385 -15.06 19.46 14.31
N THR A 386 -15.25 18.22 13.85
CA THR A 386 -14.17 17.36 13.36
C THR A 386 -14.39 17.11 11.89
N LEU A 387 -13.39 17.38 11.08
CA LEU A 387 -13.28 16.85 9.74
C LEU A 387 -12.83 15.39 9.87
N TRP A 388 -13.74 14.46 9.52
CA TRP A 388 -13.46 13.02 9.68
C TRP A 388 -12.57 12.47 8.58
N GLY A 389 -12.67 13.06 7.40
CA GLY A 389 -11.85 12.80 6.24
C GLY A 389 -12.19 13.79 5.14
N TYR A 390 -11.37 13.83 4.12
CA TYR A 390 -11.60 14.64 2.93
C TYR A 390 -11.13 13.92 1.67
N ASP A 391 -11.63 14.36 0.54
CA ASP A 391 -11.11 13.92 -0.75
C ASP A 391 -11.17 15.04 -1.78
N ILE A 392 -10.35 14.89 -2.82
CA ILE A 392 -10.30 15.78 -3.95
C ILE A 392 -10.40 14.94 -5.22
N THR A 393 -11.44 15.19 -5.99
CA THR A 393 -11.72 14.47 -7.24
C THR A 393 -11.90 15.44 -8.39
N TYR A 394 -11.85 14.91 -9.62
CA TYR A 394 -12.08 15.69 -10.83
C TYR A 394 -13.43 15.34 -11.44
N GLY A 395 -14.13 16.36 -11.96
CA GLY A 395 -15.34 16.17 -12.74
C GLY A 395 -15.09 15.43 -14.05
N ARG A 396 -16.13 14.83 -14.62
CA ARG A 396 -16.03 14.07 -15.88
C ARG A 396 -15.46 14.90 -17.04
N GLU A 397 -15.84 16.16 -17.13
CA GLU A 397 -15.38 17.11 -18.16
C GLU A 397 -14.21 17.98 -17.70
N GLY A 398 -13.76 17.77 -16.46
CA GLY A 398 -12.78 18.60 -15.77
C GLY A 398 -13.38 19.29 -14.55
N GLY A 399 -12.66 20.29 -14.00
CA GLY A 399 -13.02 20.93 -12.72
C GLY A 399 -12.63 20.07 -11.53
N ILE A 400 -12.81 20.62 -10.33
CA ILE A 400 -12.34 20.03 -9.07
C ILE A 400 -13.50 19.96 -8.09
N ASN A 401 -13.62 18.85 -7.34
CA ASN A 401 -14.50 18.70 -6.22
C ASN A 401 -13.67 18.49 -4.95
N VAL A 402 -13.97 19.25 -3.91
CA VAL A 402 -13.42 19.07 -2.57
C VAL A 402 -14.54 18.52 -1.69
N PHE A 403 -14.37 17.29 -1.26
CA PHE A 403 -15.29 16.60 -0.36
C PHE A 403 -14.80 16.70 1.08
N ALA A 404 -15.71 16.94 2.01
CA ALA A 404 -15.46 16.93 3.46
C ALA A 404 -16.43 15.99 4.15
N LYS A 405 -15.88 14.97 4.82
CA LYS A 405 -16.65 13.91 5.49
C LYS A 405 -16.99 14.31 6.93
N TYR A 406 -18.23 14.06 7.33
CA TYR A 406 -18.67 14.23 8.70
C TYR A 406 -18.25 13.05 9.57
N LYS A 407 -17.96 13.32 10.86
CA LYS A 407 -17.75 12.24 11.82
C LYS A 407 -19.07 11.47 12.03
N PRO A 408 -19.12 10.15 11.76
CA PRO A 408 -20.29 9.35 12.08
C PRO A 408 -20.58 9.32 13.58
N SER A 409 -21.85 9.11 13.94
CA SER A 409 -22.30 9.05 15.32
C SER A 409 -22.66 7.63 15.72
N LEU A 410 -22.23 7.21 16.91
CA LEU A 410 -22.64 5.93 17.49
C LEU A 410 -24.13 5.91 17.76
N GLN A 411 -24.76 4.75 17.48
CA GLN A 411 -26.13 4.48 17.88
C GLN A 411 -26.22 4.01 19.33
N GLN A 412 -27.37 4.22 19.96
CA GLN A 412 -27.61 3.68 21.29
C GLN A 412 -28.03 2.21 21.22
N GLY A 413 -27.73 1.43 22.27
CA GLY A 413 -28.13 0.04 22.39
C GLY A 413 -27.03 -0.95 22.07
N SER A 414 -27.44 -2.17 21.68
CA SER A 414 -26.51 -3.32 21.48
C SER A 414 -25.75 -3.30 20.16
N ARG A 415 -26.13 -2.43 19.21
CA ARG A 415 -25.49 -2.30 17.88
C ARG A 415 -24.98 -0.87 17.65
N PRO A 416 -24.01 -0.41 18.44
CA PRO A 416 -23.58 0.99 18.43
C PRO A 416 -22.95 1.44 17.10
N LEU A 417 -22.44 0.52 16.29
CA LEU A 417 -21.84 0.80 14.97
C LEU A 417 -22.84 0.67 13.81
N ALA A 418 -24.16 0.61 14.09
CA ALA A 418 -25.17 0.54 13.02
C ALA A 418 -25.11 1.80 12.14
N GLY A 419 -25.03 1.63 10.82
CA GLY A 419 -24.86 2.70 9.83
C GLY A 419 -23.41 3.18 9.64
N ILE A 420 -22.43 2.55 10.28
CA ILE A 420 -21.01 2.84 10.10
C ILE A 420 -20.39 1.74 9.24
N THR A 421 -19.66 2.13 8.20
CA THR A 421 -18.93 1.24 7.30
C THR A 421 -17.44 1.23 7.64
N ILE A 422 -16.87 0.05 7.84
CA ILE A 422 -15.46 -0.10 8.22
C ILE A 422 -14.76 -1.02 7.22
N ALA A 423 -13.69 -0.53 6.61
CA ALA A 423 -12.82 -1.35 5.79
C ALA A 423 -11.80 -2.09 6.65
N VAL A 424 -11.69 -3.39 6.45
CA VAL A 424 -10.68 -4.25 7.08
C VAL A 424 -9.83 -4.88 5.98
N ASP A 425 -8.56 -4.53 6.00
CA ASP A 425 -7.57 -5.03 5.06
C ASP A 425 -6.73 -6.14 5.71
N ALA A 426 -6.70 -7.30 5.08
CA ALA A 426 -5.78 -8.36 5.44
C ALA A 426 -4.52 -8.23 4.57
N GLY A 427 -3.42 -7.74 5.13
CA GLY A 427 -2.19 -7.50 4.40
C GLY A 427 -1.65 -8.77 3.72
N HIS A 428 -0.92 -8.59 2.59
CA HIS A 428 -0.39 -9.67 1.77
C HIS A 428 -1.46 -10.58 1.16
N GLY A 429 -1.09 -11.77 0.67
CA GLY A 429 -2.02 -12.77 0.12
C GLY A 429 -1.53 -13.42 -1.16
N GLY A 430 -2.12 -14.55 -1.56
CA GLY A 430 -1.78 -15.26 -2.79
C GLY A 430 -0.29 -15.57 -2.89
N SER A 431 0.36 -15.04 -3.92
CA SER A 431 1.80 -15.21 -4.16
C SER A 431 2.70 -14.37 -3.23
N ASP A 432 2.14 -13.40 -2.49
CA ASP A 432 2.87 -12.62 -1.50
C ASP A 432 2.65 -13.18 -0.10
N PRO A 433 3.60 -13.94 0.46
CA PRO A 433 3.45 -14.57 1.77
C PRO A 433 3.57 -13.57 2.94
N GLY A 434 4.11 -12.36 2.70
CA GLY A 434 4.62 -11.52 3.76
C GLY A 434 5.82 -12.15 4.49
N ALA A 435 5.98 -11.87 5.76
CA ALA A 435 7.02 -12.47 6.58
C ALA A 435 6.77 -13.96 6.85
N VAL A 436 7.87 -14.72 6.95
CA VAL A 436 7.85 -16.14 7.33
C VAL A 436 8.20 -16.26 8.82
N GLY A 437 7.30 -16.85 9.57
CA GLY A 437 7.46 -17.04 11.02
C GLY A 437 8.46 -18.12 11.41
N VAL A 438 8.66 -18.26 12.70
CA VAL A 438 9.64 -19.18 13.31
C VAL A 438 9.53 -20.62 12.84
N PRO A 439 8.33 -21.22 12.67
CA PRO A 439 8.22 -22.61 12.20
C PRO A 439 8.51 -22.79 10.70
N GLY A 440 8.84 -21.72 9.98
CA GLY A 440 9.16 -21.78 8.55
C GLY A 440 7.93 -21.86 7.62
N THR A 441 8.18 -22.10 6.34
CA THR A 441 7.15 -22.07 5.26
C THR A 441 6.13 -23.21 5.31
N LYS A 442 6.31 -24.20 6.18
CA LYS A 442 5.35 -25.31 6.39
C LYS A 442 4.27 -24.97 7.42
N ALA A 443 4.33 -23.79 8.02
CA ALA A 443 3.37 -23.28 8.99
C ALA A 443 2.74 -21.97 8.48
N ALA A 444 1.82 -21.42 9.24
CA ALA A 444 1.15 -20.17 8.88
C ALA A 444 2.15 -19.02 8.69
N MET A 445 2.06 -18.35 7.56
CA MET A 445 2.83 -17.15 7.19
C MET A 445 2.05 -15.89 7.57
N GLU A 446 2.63 -14.73 7.38
CA GLU A 446 1.98 -13.47 7.69
C GLU A 446 0.61 -13.32 7.03
N LYS A 447 0.51 -13.60 5.73
CA LYS A 447 -0.75 -13.54 4.97
C LYS A 447 -1.89 -14.37 5.60
N ASP A 448 -1.56 -15.54 6.17
CA ASP A 448 -2.52 -16.46 6.76
C ASP A 448 -3.04 -15.91 8.10
N ILE A 449 -2.13 -15.38 8.92
CA ILE A 449 -2.46 -14.79 10.23
C ILE A 449 -3.26 -13.50 10.04
N ASN A 450 -2.86 -12.67 9.07
CA ASN A 450 -3.58 -11.44 8.74
C ASN A 450 -5.02 -11.75 8.31
N LEU A 451 -5.22 -12.73 7.42
CA LEU A 451 -6.56 -13.11 6.97
C LEU A 451 -7.41 -13.67 8.12
N ALA A 452 -6.89 -14.61 8.91
CA ALA A 452 -7.62 -15.18 10.02
C ALA A 452 -8.03 -14.11 11.05
N THR A 453 -7.12 -13.17 11.35
CA THR A 453 -7.41 -12.08 12.28
C THR A 453 -8.41 -11.08 11.68
N ALA A 454 -8.28 -10.74 10.38
CA ALA A 454 -9.20 -9.85 9.70
C ALA A 454 -10.64 -10.39 9.67
N ILE A 455 -10.81 -11.69 9.43
CA ILE A 455 -12.13 -12.36 9.52
C ILE A 455 -12.71 -12.27 10.95
N ALA A 456 -11.87 -12.49 11.98
CA ALA A 456 -12.32 -12.35 13.36
C ALA A 456 -12.70 -10.89 13.70
N VAL A 457 -11.94 -9.91 13.24
CA VAL A 457 -12.24 -8.47 13.36
C VAL A 457 -13.54 -8.13 12.64
N GLN A 458 -13.74 -8.62 11.41
CA GLN A 458 -14.99 -8.47 10.67
C GLN A 458 -16.16 -8.94 11.52
N LYS A 459 -16.12 -10.16 12.04
CA LYS A 459 -17.22 -10.72 12.86
C LYS A 459 -17.48 -9.92 14.13
N ARG A 460 -16.41 -9.43 14.79
CA ARG A 460 -16.55 -8.56 15.96
C ARG A 460 -17.24 -7.26 15.60
N LEU A 461 -16.85 -6.58 14.52
CA LEU A 461 -17.42 -5.30 14.09
C LEU A 461 -18.86 -5.48 13.62
N GLU A 462 -19.19 -6.54 12.86
CA GLU A 462 -20.55 -6.89 12.46
C GLU A 462 -21.46 -7.17 13.68
N SER A 463 -20.94 -7.84 14.72
CA SER A 463 -21.68 -8.05 15.97
C SER A 463 -22.02 -6.75 16.70
N LEU A 464 -21.21 -5.71 16.51
CA LEU A 464 -21.44 -4.35 17.01
C LEU A 464 -22.35 -3.51 16.09
N GLY A 465 -22.72 -4.04 14.91
CA GLY A 465 -23.65 -3.42 13.97
C GLY A 465 -23.02 -2.79 12.74
N ALA A 466 -21.69 -2.77 12.62
CA ALA A 466 -21.03 -2.20 11.46
C ALA A 466 -21.32 -2.97 10.16
N THR A 467 -21.26 -2.25 9.03
CA THR A 467 -21.03 -2.84 7.71
C THR A 467 -19.53 -2.98 7.52
N VAL A 468 -19.04 -4.17 7.15
CA VAL A 468 -17.60 -4.39 6.98
C VAL A 468 -17.27 -4.69 5.52
N LEU A 469 -16.32 -3.92 4.97
CA LEU A 469 -15.74 -4.13 3.64
C LEU A 469 -14.39 -4.82 3.83
N MET A 470 -14.31 -6.08 3.38
CA MET A 470 -13.03 -6.82 3.38
C MET A 470 -12.29 -6.55 2.08
N THR A 471 -10.98 -6.25 2.13
CA THR A 471 -10.15 -6.12 0.91
C THR A 471 -9.88 -7.46 0.24
N ARG A 472 -9.86 -8.52 1.04
CA ARG A 472 -9.86 -9.93 0.61
C ARG A 472 -10.50 -10.81 1.68
N ALA A 473 -11.19 -11.85 1.24
CA ALA A 473 -11.81 -12.85 2.10
C ALA A 473 -11.17 -14.25 1.97
N GLU A 474 -10.27 -14.41 0.99
CA GLU A 474 -9.58 -15.66 0.65
C GLU A 474 -8.07 -15.42 0.48
N ASP A 475 -7.30 -16.47 0.15
CA ASP A 475 -5.85 -16.36 -0.11
C ASP A 475 -5.59 -15.84 -1.54
N GLU A 476 -5.92 -14.59 -1.75
CA GLU A 476 -5.69 -13.82 -2.97
C GLU A 476 -4.86 -12.57 -2.66
N ASN A 477 -4.22 -11.99 -3.69
CA ASN A 477 -3.43 -10.76 -3.55
C ASN A 477 -3.97 -9.65 -4.46
N PRO A 478 -5.08 -8.99 -4.10
CA PRO A 478 -5.56 -7.84 -4.85
C PRO A 478 -4.49 -6.74 -4.93
N PRO A 479 -4.33 -6.06 -6.07
CA PRO A 479 -3.43 -4.92 -6.18
C PRO A 479 -3.73 -3.87 -5.11
N ILE A 480 -2.70 -3.23 -4.59
CA ILE A 480 -2.84 -2.28 -3.47
C ILE A 480 -3.81 -1.12 -3.80
N ASN A 481 -3.87 -0.66 -5.05
CA ASN A 481 -4.80 0.38 -5.45
C ASN A 481 -6.24 -0.13 -5.47
N ASP A 482 -6.49 -1.38 -5.85
CA ASP A 482 -7.83 -1.97 -5.84
C ASP A 482 -8.34 -2.15 -4.40
N ARG A 483 -7.46 -2.52 -3.44
CA ARG A 483 -7.78 -2.54 -2.01
C ARG A 483 -8.25 -1.17 -1.53
N MET A 484 -7.61 -0.09 -1.96
CA MET A 484 -7.96 1.28 -1.58
C MET A 484 -9.24 1.76 -2.27
N GLN A 485 -9.39 1.52 -3.59
CA GLN A 485 -10.57 1.94 -4.35
C GLN A 485 -11.85 1.24 -3.88
N GLY A 486 -11.78 -0.05 -3.55
CA GLY A 486 -12.92 -0.81 -3.03
C GLY A 486 -13.41 -0.35 -1.65
N THR A 487 -12.72 0.59 -1.01
CA THR A 487 -12.99 1.02 0.37
C THR A 487 -13.20 2.52 0.54
N VAL A 488 -13.38 3.26 -0.56
CA VAL A 488 -13.55 4.74 -0.54
C VAL A 488 -14.77 5.21 0.26
N ASP A 489 -15.81 4.38 0.38
CA ASP A 489 -17.02 4.71 1.14
C ASP A 489 -16.90 4.38 2.63
N ALA A 490 -15.79 3.77 3.07
CA ALA A 490 -15.61 3.41 4.46
C ALA A 490 -15.45 4.64 5.37
N ASP A 491 -15.92 4.51 6.61
CA ASP A 491 -15.77 5.50 7.67
C ASP A 491 -14.47 5.33 8.47
N LEU A 492 -13.87 4.14 8.41
CA LEU A 492 -12.56 3.80 8.93
C LEU A 492 -11.90 2.78 8.02
N PHE A 493 -10.56 2.81 7.94
CA PHE A 493 -9.76 1.81 7.27
C PHE A 493 -8.72 1.23 8.23
N ILE A 494 -8.70 -0.09 8.40
CA ILE A 494 -7.80 -0.81 9.33
C ILE A 494 -7.12 -1.93 8.56
N SER A 495 -5.81 -1.76 8.30
CA SER A 495 -4.96 -2.82 7.73
C SER A 495 -4.30 -3.61 8.84
N LEU A 496 -4.29 -4.93 8.73
CA LEU A 496 -3.71 -5.86 9.70
C LEU A 496 -2.48 -6.54 9.11
N HIS A 497 -1.37 -6.45 9.84
CA HIS A 497 -0.05 -6.97 9.51
C HIS A 497 0.63 -7.61 10.71
N CYS A 498 1.69 -8.39 10.45
CA CYS A 498 2.61 -8.91 11.46
C CYS A 498 4.01 -8.40 11.19
N ASN A 499 4.59 -7.73 12.16
CA ASN A 499 5.96 -7.23 12.10
C ASN A 499 6.99 -8.38 12.07
N SER A 500 8.18 -8.07 11.58
CA SER A 500 9.30 -9.01 11.56
C SER A 500 10.63 -8.27 11.66
N ILE A 501 11.66 -8.98 12.11
CA ILE A 501 13.06 -8.57 11.93
C ILE A 501 13.82 -9.69 11.24
N SER A 502 14.96 -9.32 10.62
CA SER A 502 15.83 -10.31 9.99
C SER A 502 16.40 -11.30 11.01
N TYR A 503 16.52 -12.56 10.62
CA TYR A 503 17.09 -13.65 11.41
C TYR A 503 18.63 -13.61 11.53
N ASP A 504 19.28 -12.57 11.01
CA ASP A 504 20.68 -12.24 11.32
C ASP A 504 20.85 -11.68 12.75
N ARG A 505 19.73 -11.47 13.44
CA ARG A 505 19.62 -10.95 14.81
C ARG A 505 18.90 -11.93 15.73
N ASP A 506 19.05 -11.71 17.02
CA ASP A 506 18.28 -12.42 18.04
C ASP A 506 16.82 -11.91 18.03
N THR A 507 15.96 -12.65 17.35
CA THR A 507 14.55 -12.26 17.18
C THR A 507 13.73 -12.38 18.46
N ASN A 508 14.23 -13.08 19.50
CA ASN A 508 13.58 -13.11 20.82
C ASN A 508 13.54 -11.74 21.50
N LYS A 509 14.44 -10.82 21.10
CA LYS A 509 14.52 -9.44 21.63
C LYS A 509 13.58 -8.46 20.94
N ALA A 510 12.96 -8.87 19.83
CA ALA A 510 11.98 -8.07 19.12
C ALA A 510 10.57 -8.49 19.51
N GLY A 511 9.73 -7.56 19.88
CA GLY A 511 8.35 -7.84 20.26
C GLY A 511 7.53 -6.58 20.48
N GLY A 512 6.22 -6.75 20.52
CA GLY A 512 5.24 -5.72 20.81
C GLY A 512 4.37 -5.31 19.62
N THR A 513 3.36 -4.52 19.91
CA THR A 513 2.39 -3.98 18.94
C THR A 513 2.73 -2.53 18.60
N GLU A 514 2.69 -2.16 17.34
CA GLU A 514 2.79 -0.78 16.88
C GLU A 514 1.74 -0.50 15.81
N VAL A 515 1.31 0.76 15.71
CA VAL A 515 0.29 1.14 14.72
C VAL A 515 0.77 2.35 13.94
N TYR A 516 0.77 2.21 12.62
CA TYR A 516 1.21 3.25 11.72
C TYR A 516 0.04 4.09 11.21
N TYR A 517 0.27 5.39 11.09
CA TYR A 517 -0.63 6.37 10.49
C TYR A 517 0.18 7.42 9.72
N TYR A 518 -0.49 8.13 8.81
CA TYR A 518 0.11 9.26 8.10
C TYR A 518 -0.74 10.53 8.26
N GLU A 519 -2.03 10.49 7.95
CA GLU A 519 -2.92 11.65 8.05
C GLU A 519 -3.27 11.98 9.50
N ASP A 520 -3.36 13.26 9.84
CA ASP A 520 -3.61 13.73 11.22
C ASP A 520 -4.91 13.18 11.81
N GLN A 521 -5.99 13.05 10.99
CA GLN A 521 -7.25 12.45 11.45
C GLN A 521 -7.10 11.00 11.91
N SER A 522 -6.05 10.30 11.47
CA SER A 522 -5.78 8.90 11.81
C SER A 522 -5.03 8.71 13.12
N GLN A 523 -4.36 9.77 13.64
CA GLN A 523 -3.48 9.68 14.80
C GLN A 523 -4.18 9.12 16.04
N ARG A 524 -5.39 9.63 16.35
CA ARG A 524 -6.16 9.17 17.51
C ARG A 524 -6.53 7.69 17.41
N LEU A 525 -6.96 7.23 16.24
CA LEU A 525 -7.25 5.82 15.98
C LEU A 525 -6.00 4.96 16.21
N ALA A 526 -4.85 5.37 15.67
CA ALA A 526 -3.59 4.66 15.83
C ALA A 526 -3.16 4.54 17.30
N GLN A 527 -3.27 5.62 18.08
CA GLN A 527 -2.95 5.62 19.52
C GLN A 527 -3.85 4.65 20.32
N ILE A 528 -5.15 4.69 20.05
CA ILE A 528 -6.13 3.82 20.72
C ILE A 528 -5.86 2.35 20.37
N LEU A 529 -5.67 2.03 19.08
CA LEU A 529 -5.46 0.64 18.67
C LEU A 529 -4.11 0.08 19.17
N ALA A 530 -3.04 0.89 19.17
CA ALA A 530 -1.75 0.47 19.72
C ALA A 530 -1.87 0.10 21.21
N ALA A 531 -2.58 0.92 21.99
CA ALA A 531 -2.80 0.65 23.41
C ALA A 531 -3.70 -0.59 23.62
N ASN A 532 -4.84 -0.65 22.94
CA ASN A 532 -5.80 -1.74 23.14
C ASN A 532 -5.24 -3.10 22.70
N VAL A 533 -4.61 -3.19 21.52
CA VAL A 533 -4.07 -4.47 21.04
C VAL A 533 -2.95 -4.95 21.94
N ALA A 534 -2.08 -4.04 22.39
CA ALA A 534 -1.03 -4.39 23.35
C ALA A 534 -1.60 -4.92 24.69
N ASP A 535 -2.59 -4.20 25.25
CA ASP A 535 -3.22 -4.56 26.53
C ASP A 535 -3.93 -5.92 26.47
N TYR A 536 -4.82 -6.11 25.46
CA TYR A 536 -5.59 -7.34 25.31
C TYR A 536 -4.73 -8.57 25.03
N THR A 537 -3.60 -8.39 24.35
CA THR A 537 -2.71 -9.50 23.96
C THR A 537 -1.55 -9.71 24.94
N GLY A 538 -1.34 -8.79 25.88
CA GLY A 538 -0.22 -8.81 26.84
C GLY A 538 1.13 -8.47 26.19
N ARG A 539 1.15 -7.82 25.03
CA ARG A 539 2.36 -7.41 24.31
C ARG A 539 2.81 -6.02 24.74
N THR A 540 4.07 -5.72 24.50
CA THR A 540 4.60 -4.37 24.70
C THR A 540 3.90 -3.39 23.75
N ASN A 541 3.38 -2.28 24.28
CA ASN A 541 2.88 -1.17 23.48
C ASN A 541 4.06 -0.35 22.95
N ARG A 542 4.30 -0.40 21.62
CA ARG A 542 5.34 0.36 20.93
C ARG A 542 4.81 1.70 20.38
N GLY A 543 3.51 1.96 20.57
CA GLY A 543 2.84 3.22 20.26
C GLY A 543 2.42 3.39 18.82
N ALA A 544 1.81 4.55 18.58
CA ALA A 544 1.47 5.03 17.23
C ALA A 544 2.70 5.66 16.57
N LYS A 545 2.90 5.38 15.28
CA LYS A 545 4.06 5.83 14.50
C LYS A 545 3.64 6.51 13.22
N PHE A 546 4.25 7.63 12.94
CA PHE A 546 4.05 8.36 11.70
C PHE A 546 4.87 7.72 10.58
N SER A 547 4.19 7.22 9.53
CA SER A 547 4.85 6.63 8.35
C SER A 547 3.93 6.59 7.14
N ALA A 548 4.47 6.86 5.96
CA ALA A 548 3.76 6.89 4.68
C ALA A 548 3.72 5.49 4.03
N PHE A 549 2.88 4.59 4.54
CA PHE A 549 2.50 3.39 3.80
C PHE A 549 1.34 3.71 2.85
N ARG A 550 1.22 3.00 1.73
CA ARG A 550 0.15 3.27 0.76
C ARG A 550 -1.25 3.29 1.41
N VAL A 551 -1.51 2.37 2.33
CA VAL A 551 -2.79 2.30 3.05
C VAL A 551 -3.00 3.41 4.07
N THR A 552 -1.93 4.01 4.61
CA THR A 552 -2.03 5.12 5.56
C THR A 552 -2.16 6.50 4.90
N LEU A 553 -1.94 6.59 3.57
CA LEU A 553 -2.12 7.81 2.76
C LEU A 553 -3.59 8.09 2.39
N ASN A 554 -4.52 7.37 2.98
CA ASN A 554 -5.94 7.54 2.75
C ASN A 554 -6.44 8.83 3.42
N THR A 555 -7.00 9.73 2.64
CA THR A 555 -7.60 10.98 3.13
C THR A 555 -9.10 10.88 3.36
N TYR A 556 -9.81 9.90 2.78
CA TYR A 556 -11.29 9.77 2.85
C TYR A 556 -11.81 9.52 4.24
N ALA A 557 -11.03 8.79 5.06
CA ALA A 557 -11.37 8.41 6.41
C ALA A 557 -10.09 8.16 7.22
N PRO A 558 -10.16 8.14 8.56
CA PRO A 558 -9.03 7.68 9.36
C PRO A 558 -8.58 6.29 8.95
N ALA A 559 -7.28 6.14 8.63
CA ALA A 559 -6.68 4.92 8.11
C ALA A 559 -5.40 4.58 8.86
N VAL A 560 -5.26 3.31 9.24
CA VAL A 560 -4.11 2.82 10.01
C VAL A 560 -3.65 1.46 9.53
N LEU A 561 -2.35 1.16 9.77
CA LEU A 561 -1.78 -0.16 9.63
C LEU A 561 -1.35 -0.65 11.01
N VAL A 562 -1.89 -1.78 11.43
CA VAL A 562 -1.66 -2.39 12.74
C VAL A 562 -0.67 -3.52 12.58
N GLU A 563 0.53 -3.35 13.12
CA GLU A 563 1.50 -4.42 13.34
C GLU A 563 1.16 -5.13 14.65
N MET A 564 0.45 -6.24 14.54
CA MET A 564 -0.14 -6.94 15.68
C MET A 564 0.90 -7.51 16.66
N GLY A 565 2.08 -7.88 16.16
CA GLY A 565 3.20 -8.45 16.91
C GLY A 565 4.29 -8.93 15.96
N PHE A 566 5.41 -9.41 16.49
CA PHE A 566 6.56 -9.88 15.71
C PHE A 566 6.44 -11.36 15.37
N LEU A 567 6.26 -11.66 14.08
CA LEU A 567 6.12 -13.02 13.56
C LEU A 567 7.40 -13.87 13.75
N THR A 568 8.54 -13.20 13.81
CA THR A 568 9.85 -13.83 14.01
C THR A 568 10.19 -14.09 15.49
N ASN A 569 9.34 -13.63 16.42
CA ASN A 569 9.45 -13.96 17.85
C ASN A 569 8.60 -15.20 18.17
N PRO A 570 9.19 -16.29 18.74
CA PRO A 570 8.47 -17.54 19.00
C PRO A 570 7.21 -17.40 19.87
N ALA A 571 7.30 -16.61 20.94
CA ALA A 571 6.17 -16.42 21.86
C ALA A 571 5.03 -15.61 21.22
N GLU A 572 5.37 -14.57 20.44
CA GLU A 572 4.37 -13.77 19.76
C GLU A 572 3.76 -14.51 18.56
N TYR A 573 4.57 -15.30 17.82
CA TYR A 573 4.06 -16.17 16.75
C TYR A 573 2.99 -17.13 17.29
N ASP A 574 3.31 -17.87 18.36
CA ASP A 574 2.38 -18.82 18.97
C ASP A 574 1.11 -18.13 19.47
N SER A 575 1.25 -16.94 20.05
CA SER A 575 0.11 -16.13 20.47
C SER A 575 -0.77 -15.71 19.28
N MET A 576 -0.17 -15.16 18.18
CA MET A 576 -0.90 -14.68 17.00
C MET A 576 -1.57 -15.81 16.21
N THR A 577 -1.00 -17.01 16.22
CA THR A 577 -1.59 -18.19 15.57
C THR A 577 -2.56 -18.96 16.48
N SER A 578 -2.70 -18.56 17.74
CA SER A 578 -3.66 -19.19 18.66
C SER A 578 -5.06 -18.60 18.53
N ARG A 579 -6.08 -19.44 18.74
CA ARG A 579 -7.48 -18.99 18.82
C ARG A 579 -7.66 -17.82 19.78
N SER A 580 -7.11 -17.94 20.99
CA SER A 580 -7.24 -16.90 22.02
C SER A 580 -6.56 -15.58 21.62
N GLY A 581 -5.40 -15.64 20.95
CA GLY A 581 -4.68 -14.45 20.50
C GLY A 581 -5.44 -13.70 19.40
N ILE A 582 -5.99 -14.43 18.43
CA ILE A 582 -6.82 -13.86 17.36
C ILE A 582 -8.04 -13.16 17.95
N PHE A 583 -8.78 -13.81 18.86
CA PHE A 583 -9.97 -13.19 19.48
C PHE A 583 -9.62 -12.00 20.37
N ARG A 584 -8.51 -12.03 21.09
CA ARG A 584 -8.07 -10.86 21.86
C ARG A 584 -7.77 -9.68 20.94
N THR A 585 -7.09 -9.91 19.83
CA THR A 585 -6.83 -8.87 18.82
C THR A 585 -8.14 -8.33 18.23
N ALA A 586 -9.07 -9.22 17.87
CA ALA A 586 -10.36 -8.80 17.31
C ALA A 586 -11.20 -7.97 18.29
N ASN A 587 -11.23 -8.36 19.58
CA ASN A 587 -11.91 -7.60 20.62
C ASN A 587 -11.24 -6.24 20.87
N ALA A 588 -9.90 -6.20 20.91
CA ALA A 588 -9.14 -4.97 21.06
C ALA A 588 -9.42 -3.96 19.95
N VAL A 589 -9.48 -4.44 18.70
CA VAL A 589 -9.83 -3.61 17.54
C VAL A 589 -11.29 -3.13 17.65
N GLY A 590 -12.24 -4.00 17.96
CA GLY A 590 -13.66 -3.63 18.11
C GLY A 590 -13.90 -2.58 19.18
N ASP A 591 -13.26 -2.73 20.35
CA ASP A 591 -13.37 -1.78 21.44
C ASP A 591 -12.62 -0.46 21.14
N GLY A 592 -11.50 -0.53 20.38
CA GLY A 592 -10.79 0.63 19.90
C GLY A 592 -11.60 1.44 18.89
N VAL A 593 -12.30 0.78 17.98
CA VAL A 593 -13.23 1.43 17.04
C VAL A 593 -14.36 2.16 17.80
N LEU A 594 -14.97 1.51 18.79
CA LEU A 594 -15.97 2.21 19.63
C LEU A 594 -15.39 3.43 20.34
N ALA A 595 -14.14 3.35 20.80
CA ALA A 595 -13.50 4.45 21.54
C ALA A 595 -13.16 5.66 20.64
N VAL A 596 -12.82 5.46 19.37
CA VAL A 596 -12.49 6.59 18.46
C VAL A 596 -13.73 7.40 18.10
N PHE A 597 -14.93 6.78 18.07
CA PHE A 597 -16.18 7.49 17.79
C PHE A 597 -16.73 8.26 19.00
N ARG A 598 -16.31 7.93 20.20
CA ARG A 598 -16.63 8.65 21.44
C ARG A 598 -15.77 9.92 21.57
#